data_5f06ce1a21065679c86878a5f9204cab
#
_entry.id   5f06ce1a21065679c86878a5f9204cab
#
_cell.length_a   1.000
_cell.length_b   1.000
_cell.length_c   1.000
_cell.angle_alpha   90.00
_cell.angle_beta   90.00
_cell.angle_gamma   90.00
#
_symmetry.space_group_name_H-M   'P 1'
#
loop_
_entity.id
_entity.type
_entity.pdbx_description
1 polymer ?
#
loop_
_entity_poly.entity_id
_entity_poly.type
_entity_poly.pdbx_seq_one_letter_code
_entity_poly.pdbx_strand_id
1 'polypeptide(L)'
;MATLDDLKKRIASVKSTQKITKAMKMVAAAKLRRAQENAEKGRPYSEKMNNIILNLSSGISDKENAPKLLSGSGEDKVHLCIVLTSDRGLCGGFNTNIIKKAKAYFKKISDDGKILKIITVGSKGYDQLKRVYKDAIVERISFKDSKTINYLDAEKVGKMIIENFEKEEFDVCTIFYNKFKNVMTQIPQEQQIIPLKTSEAEENSSEDNYEFEPDEDEILSNLLPKNISTQIFKAMLENSASEQGSRMSAMDSATRNAGEMVDKLTIEYNRSRQAAITKELIEIISGAESL
;
A
#
# COMPACT_ATOMS: atom_id res chain seq x y z
N MET A 1 20.62 10.80 37.57
CA MET A 1 21.40 11.07 36.34
C MET A 1 21.78 9.73 35.72
N ALA A 2 21.79 9.62 34.40
CA ALA A 2 22.29 8.39 33.74
C ALA A 2 23.78 8.22 34.06
N THR A 3 24.20 6.99 34.36
CA THR A 3 25.64 6.68 34.60
C THR A 3 26.43 6.73 33.31
N LEU A 4 27.75 6.93 33.39
CA LEU A 4 28.63 6.91 32.20
C LEU A 4 28.50 5.60 31.42
N ASP A 5 28.33 4.49 32.12
CA ASP A 5 28.13 3.18 31.48
C ASP A 5 26.79 3.07 30.77
N ASP A 6 25.72 3.63 31.33
CA ASP A 6 24.41 3.71 30.66
C ASP A 6 24.46 4.53 29.38
N LEU A 7 25.14 5.68 29.40
CA LEU A 7 25.33 6.51 28.22
C LEU A 7 26.12 5.79 27.14
N LYS A 8 27.19 5.07 27.52
CA LYS A 8 28.00 4.26 26.61
C LYS A 8 27.20 3.15 25.95
N LYS A 9 26.38 2.44 26.75
CA LYS A 9 25.46 1.39 26.23
C LYS A 9 24.42 1.96 25.29
N ARG A 10 23.84 3.11 25.61
CA ARG A 10 22.86 3.81 24.73
C ARG A 10 23.50 4.25 23.41
N ILE A 11 24.71 4.81 23.42
CA ILE A 11 25.45 5.18 22.21
C ILE A 11 25.67 3.93 21.33
N ALA A 12 26.09 2.83 21.91
CA ALA A 12 26.32 1.59 21.17
C ALA A 12 25.02 1.04 20.55
N SER A 13 23.91 1.06 21.28
CA SER A 13 22.58 0.63 20.81
C SER A 13 22.09 1.51 19.66
N VAL A 14 22.18 2.84 19.77
CA VAL A 14 21.75 3.76 18.71
C VAL A 14 22.63 3.64 17.47
N LYS A 15 23.95 3.46 17.62
CA LYS A 15 24.86 3.15 16.49
C LYS A 15 24.49 1.85 15.77
N SER A 16 24.09 0.82 16.51
CA SER A 16 23.60 -0.43 15.92
C SER A 16 22.30 -0.20 15.15
N THR A 17 21.35 0.52 15.73
CA THR A 17 20.08 0.90 15.06
C THR A 17 20.34 1.69 13.76
N GLN A 18 21.29 2.64 13.77
CA GLN A 18 21.69 3.40 12.59
C GLN A 18 22.22 2.49 11.46
N LYS A 19 23.05 1.49 11.81
CA LYS A 19 23.55 0.51 10.83
C LYS A 19 22.42 -0.33 10.24
N ILE A 20 21.49 -0.77 11.08
CA ILE A 20 20.33 -1.56 10.66
C ILE A 20 19.42 -0.74 9.72
N THR A 21 19.07 0.49 10.09
CA THR A 21 18.20 1.33 9.26
C THR A 21 18.86 1.68 7.93
N LYS A 22 20.20 1.91 7.92
CA LYS A 22 20.98 2.12 6.70
C LYS A 22 20.95 0.90 5.77
N ALA A 23 21.10 -0.30 6.32
CA ALA A 23 21.00 -1.55 5.56
C ALA A 23 19.57 -1.74 5.01
N MET A 24 18.53 -1.49 5.82
CA MET A 24 17.13 -1.56 5.39
C MET A 24 16.80 -0.56 4.27
N LYS A 25 17.36 0.66 4.32
CA LYS A 25 17.24 1.65 3.23
C LYS A 25 17.81 1.07 1.92
N MET A 26 18.98 0.46 1.94
CA MET A 26 19.62 -0.13 0.74
C MET A 26 18.79 -1.29 0.17
N VAL A 27 18.27 -2.17 1.04
CA VAL A 27 17.39 -3.27 0.61
C VAL A 27 16.09 -2.74 0.01
N ALA A 28 15.49 -1.72 0.63
CA ALA A 28 14.28 -1.09 0.12
C ALA A 28 14.52 -0.43 -1.25
N ALA A 29 15.66 0.25 -1.45
CA ALA A 29 16.05 0.84 -2.74
C ALA A 29 16.18 -0.21 -3.85
N ALA A 30 16.84 -1.35 -3.55
CA ALA A 30 16.98 -2.44 -4.52
C ALA A 30 15.63 -3.08 -4.89
N LYS A 31 14.72 -3.23 -3.91
CA LYS A 31 13.37 -3.74 -4.14
C LYS A 31 12.51 -2.73 -4.89
N LEU A 32 12.63 -1.44 -4.58
CA LEU A 32 11.92 -0.38 -5.27
C LEU A 32 12.24 -0.38 -6.77
N ARG A 33 13.51 -0.45 -7.13
CA ARG A 33 13.92 -0.49 -8.54
C ARG A 33 13.21 -1.61 -9.30
N ARG A 34 13.20 -2.83 -8.75
CA ARG A 34 12.51 -3.98 -9.38
C ARG A 34 11.00 -3.78 -9.43
N ALA A 35 10.39 -3.26 -8.36
CA ALA A 35 8.96 -3.01 -8.31
C ALA A 35 8.53 -1.93 -9.30
N GLN A 36 9.35 -0.88 -9.47
CA GLN A 36 9.13 0.19 -10.44
C GLN A 36 9.23 -0.33 -11.87
N GLU A 37 10.28 -1.09 -12.20
CA GLU A 37 10.43 -1.71 -13.51
C GLU A 37 9.23 -2.61 -13.87
N ASN A 38 8.72 -3.37 -12.91
CA ASN A 38 7.54 -4.22 -13.10
C ASN A 38 6.26 -3.40 -13.29
N ALA A 39 6.06 -2.34 -12.50
CA ALA A 39 4.91 -1.45 -12.61
C ALA A 39 4.91 -0.73 -13.97
N GLU A 40 6.05 -0.19 -14.41
CA GLU A 40 6.19 0.49 -15.70
C GLU A 40 5.93 -0.46 -16.88
N LYS A 41 6.41 -1.72 -16.80
CA LYS A 41 6.13 -2.74 -17.83
C LYS A 41 4.65 -3.16 -17.89
N GLY A 42 3.95 -3.14 -16.75
CA GLY A 42 2.54 -3.53 -16.68
C GLY A 42 1.56 -2.45 -17.14
N ARG A 43 1.95 -1.17 -17.08
CA ARG A 43 1.06 -0.04 -17.43
C ARG A 43 0.53 -0.10 -18.85
N PRO A 44 1.36 -0.25 -19.91
CA PRO A 44 0.88 -0.22 -21.29
C PRO A 44 -0.17 -1.30 -21.58
N TYR A 45 0.00 -2.49 -21.01
CA TYR A 45 -0.95 -3.57 -21.18
C TYR A 45 -2.30 -3.24 -20.53
N SER A 46 -2.28 -2.77 -19.29
CA SER A 46 -3.51 -2.42 -18.58
C SER A 46 -4.24 -1.21 -19.20
N GLU A 47 -3.51 -0.25 -19.76
CA GLU A 47 -4.08 0.90 -20.47
C GLU A 47 -4.72 0.49 -21.78
N LYS A 48 -4.02 -0.31 -22.61
CA LYS A 48 -4.60 -0.83 -23.85
C LYS A 48 -5.81 -1.73 -23.60
N MET A 49 -5.75 -2.62 -22.62
CA MET A 49 -6.88 -3.47 -22.24
C MET A 49 -8.10 -2.62 -21.84
N ASN A 50 -7.88 -1.59 -21.04
CA ASN A 50 -8.94 -0.69 -20.61
C ASN A 50 -9.54 0.07 -21.82
N ASN A 51 -8.71 0.59 -22.72
CA ASN A 51 -9.18 1.28 -23.94
C ASN A 51 -10.00 0.37 -24.85
N ILE A 52 -9.57 -0.88 -25.07
CA ILE A 52 -10.33 -1.85 -25.86
C ILE A 52 -11.72 -2.09 -25.25
N ILE A 53 -11.78 -2.28 -23.92
CA ILE A 53 -13.05 -2.53 -23.24
C ILE A 53 -13.94 -1.28 -23.29
N LEU A 54 -13.37 -0.08 -23.16
CA LEU A 54 -14.13 1.18 -23.30
C LEU A 54 -14.70 1.33 -24.72
N ASN A 55 -13.91 1.02 -25.74
CA ASN A 55 -14.39 1.08 -27.15
C ASN A 55 -15.51 0.05 -27.39
N LEU A 56 -15.32 -1.21 -26.94
CA LEU A 56 -16.36 -2.24 -27.03
C LEU A 56 -17.63 -1.85 -26.26
N SER A 57 -17.48 -1.27 -25.04
CA SER A 57 -18.62 -0.87 -24.23
C SER A 57 -19.39 0.33 -24.81
N SER A 58 -18.75 1.17 -25.60
CA SER A 58 -19.42 2.29 -26.30
C SER A 58 -20.25 1.83 -27.51
N GLY A 59 -19.93 0.67 -28.10
CA GLY A 59 -20.67 0.04 -29.19
C GLY A 59 -21.96 -0.66 -28.75
N ILE A 60 -22.10 -0.99 -27.44
CA ILE A 60 -23.29 -1.68 -26.95
C ILE A 60 -24.45 -0.70 -26.83
N SER A 61 -25.39 -0.81 -27.78
CA SER A 61 -26.61 0.00 -27.82
C SER A 61 -27.62 -0.38 -26.74
N ASP A 62 -27.64 -1.63 -26.30
CA ASP A 62 -28.59 -2.21 -25.34
C ASP A 62 -27.92 -2.43 -23.97
N LYS A 63 -28.11 -1.49 -23.06
CA LYS A 63 -27.60 -1.60 -21.67
C LYS A 63 -28.22 -2.76 -20.88
N GLU A 64 -29.39 -3.25 -21.29
CA GLU A 64 -30.09 -4.35 -20.60
C GLU A 64 -29.46 -5.72 -20.88
N ASN A 65 -28.81 -5.91 -22.06
CA ASN A 65 -28.13 -7.13 -22.45
C ASN A 65 -26.62 -7.10 -22.16
N ALA A 66 -26.08 -5.99 -21.67
CA ALA A 66 -24.65 -5.88 -21.35
C ALA A 66 -24.23 -6.84 -20.21
N PRO A 67 -23.02 -7.42 -20.26
CA PRO A 67 -22.52 -8.28 -19.21
C PRO A 67 -22.63 -7.62 -17.82
N LYS A 68 -23.11 -8.35 -16.81
CA LYS A 68 -23.30 -7.84 -15.43
C LYS A 68 -22.05 -7.19 -14.84
N LEU A 69 -20.86 -7.61 -15.23
CA LEU A 69 -19.58 -7.02 -14.79
C LEU A 69 -19.38 -5.57 -15.29
N LEU A 70 -20.04 -5.21 -16.39
CA LEU A 70 -20.00 -3.88 -16.99
C LEU A 70 -21.17 -3.01 -16.51
N SER A 71 -22.39 -3.55 -16.58
CA SER A 71 -23.63 -2.82 -16.23
C SER A 71 -23.89 -2.76 -14.72
N GLY A 72 -23.32 -3.68 -13.94
CA GLY A 72 -23.63 -3.88 -12.53
C GLY A 72 -24.82 -4.82 -12.30
N SER A 73 -25.19 -5.03 -11.04
CA SER A 73 -26.38 -5.79 -10.62
C SER A 73 -27.67 -4.99 -10.75
N GLY A 74 -27.59 -3.68 -11.04
CA GLY A 74 -28.74 -2.75 -10.99
C GLY A 74 -29.08 -2.29 -9.56
N GLU A 75 -28.48 -2.87 -8.54
CA GLU A 75 -28.59 -2.48 -7.16
C GLU A 75 -27.30 -1.78 -6.67
N ASP A 76 -27.41 -1.00 -5.60
CA ASP A 76 -26.27 -0.28 -4.99
C ASP A 76 -26.39 -0.38 -3.45
N LYS A 77 -26.59 -1.61 -2.96
CA LYS A 77 -26.83 -1.89 -1.54
C LYS A 77 -25.60 -2.40 -0.82
N VAL A 78 -24.84 -3.29 -1.47
CA VAL A 78 -23.69 -3.99 -0.86
C VAL A 78 -22.40 -3.60 -1.56
N HIS A 79 -21.49 -2.98 -0.79
CA HIS A 79 -20.18 -2.53 -1.29
C HIS A 79 -19.06 -3.43 -0.80
N LEU A 80 -18.30 -4.03 -1.72
CA LEU A 80 -17.06 -4.75 -1.44
C LEU A 80 -15.87 -3.79 -1.58
N CYS A 81 -15.09 -3.63 -0.53
CA CYS A 81 -13.91 -2.78 -0.50
C CYS A 81 -12.64 -3.61 -0.33
N ILE A 82 -11.74 -3.55 -1.30
CA ILE A 82 -10.45 -4.24 -1.27
C ILE A 82 -9.39 -3.23 -0.84
N VAL A 83 -8.73 -3.47 0.30
CA VAL A 83 -7.73 -2.55 0.84
C VAL A 83 -6.34 -3.18 0.74
N LEU A 84 -5.50 -2.62 -0.15
CA LEU A 84 -4.12 -3.05 -0.32
C LEU A 84 -3.21 -2.33 0.68
N THR A 85 -2.51 -3.10 1.49
CA THR A 85 -1.53 -2.62 2.47
C THR A 85 -0.27 -3.48 2.43
N SER A 86 0.72 -3.13 3.24
CA SER A 86 1.90 -3.96 3.38
C SER A 86 1.69 -5.10 4.39
N ASP A 87 2.45 -6.18 4.23
CA ASP A 87 2.56 -7.24 5.26
C ASP A 87 3.53 -6.86 6.37
N ARG A 88 4.53 -6.04 6.09
CA ARG A 88 5.58 -5.62 7.03
C ARG A 88 5.45 -4.14 7.33
N GLY A 89 5.77 -3.73 8.55
CA GLY A 89 5.82 -2.33 8.96
C GLY A 89 7.05 -1.58 8.47
N LEU A 90 7.35 -0.47 9.15
CA LEU A 90 8.49 0.42 8.92
C LEU A 90 8.49 1.09 7.55
N CYS A 91 7.30 1.38 7.02
CA CYS A 91 7.08 2.09 5.76
C CYS A 91 6.44 3.47 5.97
N GLY A 92 6.77 4.15 7.05
CA GLY A 92 6.25 5.49 7.37
C GLY A 92 4.73 5.53 7.43
N GLY A 93 4.12 6.54 6.81
CA GLY A 93 2.67 6.74 6.76
C GLY A 93 1.93 5.91 5.72
N PHE A 94 2.61 5.06 4.95
CA PHE A 94 2.05 4.30 3.83
C PHE A 94 0.73 3.60 4.16
N ASN A 95 0.71 2.75 5.18
CA ASN A 95 -0.49 2.02 5.58
C ASN A 95 -1.56 2.93 6.19
N THR A 96 -1.16 3.88 7.02
CA THR A 96 -2.08 4.79 7.70
C THR A 96 -2.83 5.67 6.72
N ASN A 97 -2.15 6.17 5.68
CA ASN A 97 -2.74 7.06 4.69
C ASN A 97 -3.82 6.36 3.85
N ILE A 98 -3.55 5.15 3.36
CA ILE A 98 -4.54 4.40 2.58
C ILE A 98 -5.72 3.95 3.43
N ILE A 99 -5.48 3.53 4.68
CA ILE A 99 -6.54 3.14 5.61
C ILE A 99 -7.38 4.36 5.99
N LYS A 100 -6.79 5.55 6.16
CA LYS A 100 -7.54 6.78 6.40
C LYS A 100 -8.49 7.09 5.23
N LYS A 101 -8.01 6.95 3.98
CA LYS A 101 -8.86 7.13 2.79
C LYS A 101 -9.96 6.09 2.73
N ALA A 102 -9.65 4.82 2.93
CA ALA A 102 -10.62 3.75 2.95
C ALA A 102 -11.69 3.96 4.04
N LYS A 103 -11.30 4.34 5.26
CA LYS A 103 -12.24 4.65 6.36
C LYS A 103 -13.17 5.81 6.05
N ALA A 104 -12.70 6.84 5.35
CA ALA A 104 -13.56 7.95 4.92
C ALA A 104 -14.65 7.47 3.95
N TYR A 105 -14.29 6.57 3.02
CA TYR A 105 -15.23 5.94 2.11
C TYR A 105 -16.20 4.99 2.84
N PHE A 106 -15.70 4.16 3.77
CA PHE A 106 -16.52 3.26 4.58
C PHE A 106 -17.59 4.02 5.38
N LYS A 107 -17.20 5.17 5.96
CA LYS A 107 -18.15 6.03 6.67
C LYS A 107 -19.25 6.52 5.74
N LYS A 108 -18.89 6.98 4.52
CA LYS A 108 -19.86 7.41 3.52
C LYS A 108 -20.86 6.30 3.19
N ILE A 109 -20.39 5.07 2.93
CA ILE A 109 -21.25 3.91 2.67
C ILE A 109 -22.19 3.64 3.85
N SER A 110 -21.67 3.69 5.08
CA SER A 110 -22.47 3.46 6.29
C SER A 110 -23.48 4.58 6.53
N ASP A 111 -23.12 5.83 6.28
CA ASP A 111 -24.00 7.00 6.40
C ASP A 111 -25.13 6.93 5.35
N ASP A 112 -24.86 6.36 4.16
CA ASP A 112 -25.84 6.11 3.09
C ASP A 112 -26.73 4.86 3.39
N GLY A 113 -26.54 4.19 4.52
CA GLY A 113 -27.32 3.02 4.93
C GLY A 113 -27.02 1.74 4.16
N LYS A 114 -25.88 1.67 3.45
CA LYS A 114 -25.44 0.53 2.65
C LYS A 114 -24.61 -0.46 3.45
N ILE A 115 -24.54 -1.69 2.99
CA ILE A 115 -23.77 -2.77 3.63
C ILE A 115 -22.33 -2.73 3.14
N LEU A 116 -21.39 -2.74 4.08
CA LEU A 116 -19.96 -2.76 3.82
C LEU A 116 -19.39 -4.16 4.00
N LYS A 117 -18.71 -4.69 2.98
CA LYS A 117 -17.85 -5.87 3.04
C LYS A 117 -16.41 -5.46 2.74
N ILE A 118 -15.43 -6.03 3.43
CA ILE A 118 -14.01 -5.67 3.31
C ILE A 118 -13.16 -6.92 3.07
N ILE A 119 -12.30 -6.84 2.04
CA ILE A 119 -11.19 -7.77 1.84
C ILE A 119 -9.90 -7.02 2.14
N THR A 120 -9.09 -7.53 3.05
CA THR A 120 -7.79 -6.97 3.36
C THR A 120 -6.68 -7.74 2.66
N VAL A 121 -5.91 -7.05 1.82
CA VAL A 121 -4.69 -7.59 1.21
C VAL A 121 -3.50 -6.95 1.90
N GLY A 122 -2.76 -7.76 2.68
CA GLY A 122 -1.70 -7.30 3.55
C GLY A 122 -2.10 -7.29 5.03
N SER A 123 -1.19 -7.82 5.85
CA SER A 123 -1.43 -8.03 7.30
C SER A 123 -1.67 -6.73 8.06
N LYS A 124 -1.04 -5.63 7.65
CA LYS A 124 -1.13 -4.34 8.35
C LYS A 124 -2.48 -3.64 8.19
N GLY A 125 -3.16 -3.87 7.06
CA GLY A 125 -4.54 -3.43 6.87
C GLY A 125 -5.49 -4.13 7.84
N TYR A 126 -5.43 -5.45 7.87
CA TYR A 126 -6.21 -6.24 8.80
C TYR A 126 -6.00 -5.81 10.26
N ASP A 127 -4.74 -5.67 10.71
CA ASP A 127 -4.41 -5.30 12.08
C ASP A 127 -5.03 -3.96 12.52
N GLN A 128 -5.15 -3.00 11.60
CA GLN A 128 -5.72 -1.67 11.87
C GLN A 128 -7.24 -1.61 11.71
N LEU A 129 -7.81 -2.40 10.79
CA LEU A 129 -9.25 -2.38 10.50
C LEU A 129 -10.05 -3.27 11.45
N LYS A 130 -9.49 -4.40 11.88
CA LYS A 130 -10.19 -5.38 12.74
C LYS A 130 -10.75 -4.82 14.05
N ARG A 131 -10.21 -3.68 14.53
CA ARG A 131 -10.68 -3.08 15.79
C ARG A 131 -12.07 -2.44 15.67
N VAL A 132 -12.43 -1.98 14.48
CA VAL A 132 -13.67 -1.22 14.24
C VAL A 132 -14.58 -1.94 13.26
N TYR A 133 -14.01 -2.67 12.29
CA TYR A 133 -14.74 -3.27 11.16
C TYR A 133 -14.62 -4.80 11.16
N LYS A 134 -14.51 -5.44 12.34
CA LYS A 134 -14.31 -6.90 12.44
C LYS A 134 -15.37 -7.69 11.68
N ASP A 135 -16.62 -7.30 11.84
CA ASP A 135 -17.78 -8.01 11.28
C ASP A 135 -17.97 -7.75 9.78
N ALA A 136 -17.39 -6.66 9.26
CA ALA A 136 -17.40 -6.33 7.85
C ALA A 136 -16.24 -7.00 7.08
N ILE A 137 -15.19 -7.50 7.77
CA ILE A 137 -14.05 -8.15 7.11
C ILE A 137 -14.42 -9.58 6.74
N VAL A 138 -14.60 -9.82 5.44
CA VAL A 138 -14.95 -11.13 4.87
C VAL A 138 -13.70 -12.00 4.74
N GLU A 139 -12.59 -11.40 4.27
CA GLU A 139 -11.38 -12.18 4.01
C GLU A 139 -10.09 -11.39 4.25
N ARG A 140 -9.05 -12.16 4.59
CA ARG A 140 -7.69 -11.66 4.78
C ARG A 140 -6.73 -12.40 3.89
N ILE A 141 -6.10 -11.70 2.97
CA ILE A 141 -5.08 -12.23 2.05
C ILE A 141 -3.72 -11.67 2.46
N SER A 142 -2.68 -12.51 2.47
CA SER A 142 -1.31 -12.11 2.76
C SER A 142 -0.36 -12.76 1.75
N PHE A 143 0.55 -11.96 1.21
CA PHE A 143 1.61 -12.40 0.31
C PHE A 143 2.99 -12.38 0.98
N LYS A 144 3.01 -12.53 2.32
CA LYS A 144 4.23 -12.45 3.13
C LYS A 144 5.32 -13.43 2.71
N ASP A 145 4.93 -14.59 2.23
CA ASP A 145 5.82 -15.68 1.82
C ASP A 145 6.21 -15.61 0.33
N SER A 146 5.51 -14.80 -0.45
CA SER A 146 5.84 -14.56 -1.85
C SER A 146 7.03 -13.60 -1.97
N LYS A 147 8.06 -13.98 -2.73
CA LYS A 147 9.23 -13.12 -2.98
C LYS A 147 8.90 -11.94 -3.92
N THR A 148 8.01 -12.17 -4.86
CA THR A 148 7.55 -11.21 -5.88
C THR A 148 6.07 -11.40 -6.11
N ILE A 149 5.37 -10.30 -6.38
CA ILE A 149 3.96 -10.32 -6.78
C ILE A 149 3.91 -10.75 -8.24
N ASN A 150 3.17 -11.82 -8.52
CA ASN A 150 2.97 -12.38 -9.86
C ASN A 150 1.51 -12.17 -10.30
N TYR A 151 1.28 -12.23 -11.61
CA TYR A 151 -0.07 -12.14 -12.17
C TYR A 151 -1.02 -13.20 -11.60
N LEU A 152 -0.53 -14.42 -11.37
CA LEU A 152 -1.32 -15.51 -10.75
C LEU A 152 -1.85 -15.16 -9.35
N ASP A 153 -1.13 -14.33 -8.59
CA ASP A 153 -1.59 -13.87 -7.27
C ASP A 153 -2.79 -12.91 -7.42
N ALA A 154 -2.73 -12.02 -8.41
CA ALA A 154 -3.85 -11.12 -8.73
C ALA A 154 -5.02 -11.85 -9.35
N GLU A 155 -4.77 -12.84 -10.20
CA GLU A 155 -5.80 -13.67 -10.81
C GLU A 155 -6.61 -14.46 -9.77
N LYS A 156 -5.96 -15.01 -8.72
CA LYS A 156 -6.66 -15.67 -7.62
C LYS A 156 -7.62 -14.71 -6.90
N VAL A 157 -7.16 -13.49 -6.63
CA VAL A 157 -8.02 -12.46 -6.02
C VAL A 157 -9.14 -12.07 -6.98
N GLY A 158 -8.85 -11.91 -8.27
CA GLY A 158 -9.82 -11.59 -9.30
C GLY A 158 -10.92 -12.66 -9.44
N LYS A 159 -10.53 -13.93 -9.51
CA LYS A 159 -11.48 -15.07 -9.58
C LYS A 159 -12.42 -15.10 -8.38
N MET A 160 -11.87 -14.94 -7.17
CA MET A 160 -12.68 -14.90 -5.95
C MET A 160 -13.69 -13.73 -5.97
N ILE A 161 -13.29 -12.57 -6.46
CA ILE A 161 -14.19 -11.40 -6.55
C ILE A 161 -15.29 -11.68 -7.57
N ILE A 162 -14.97 -12.26 -8.72
CA ILE A 162 -15.94 -12.59 -9.78
C ILE A 162 -16.93 -13.63 -9.28
N GLU A 163 -16.45 -14.71 -8.63
CA GLU A 163 -17.30 -15.75 -8.04
C GLU A 163 -18.28 -15.19 -6.99
N ASN A 164 -17.82 -14.24 -6.15
CA ASN A 164 -18.67 -13.60 -5.17
C ASN A 164 -19.69 -12.64 -5.81
N PHE A 165 -19.31 -12.00 -6.92
CA PHE A 165 -20.21 -11.16 -7.71
C PHE A 165 -21.31 -11.98 -8.41
N GLU A 166 -20.95 -13.12 -9.00
CA GLU A 166 -21.88 -14.05 -9.64
C GLU A 166 -22.89 -14.65 -8.62
N LYS A 167 -22.46 -14.79 -7.35
CA LYS A 167 -23.33 -15.20 -6.24
C LYS A 167 -24.18 -14.06 -5.66
N GLU A 168 -24.11 -12.88 -6.26
CA GLU A 168 -24.84 -11.67 -5.81
C GLU A 168 -24.50 -11.28 -4.36
N GLU A 169 -23.27 -11.54 -3.91
CA GLU A 169 -22.83 -11.20 -2.56
C GLU A 169 -22.50 -9.71 -2.40
N PHE A 170 -22.30 -8.99 -3.47
CA PHE A 170 -22.08 -7.54 -3.49
C PHE A 170 -22.45 -6.94 -4.85
N ASP A 171 -22.73 -5.62 -4.86
CA ASP A 171 -23.12 -4.87 -6.06
C ASP A 171 -21.97 -4.05 -6.64
N VAL A 172 -21.20 -3.43 -5.76
CA VAL A 172 -20.09 -2.52 -6.13
C VAL A 172 -18.79 -3.00 -5.52
N CYS A 173 -17.72 -3.07 -6.33
CA CYS A 173 -16.38 -3.38 -5.86
C CYS A 173 -15.44 -2.20 -6.07
N THR A 174 -14.80 -1.75 -4.98
CA THR A 174 -13.82 -0.65 -4.99
C THR A 174 -12.50 -1.10 -4.40
N ILE A 175 -11.39 -0.84 -5.10
CA ILE A 175 -10.04 -1.14 -4.64
C ILE A 175 -9.33 0.12 -4.13
N PHE A 176 -8.66 -0.01 -3.00
CA PHE A 176 -7.86 1.05 -2.36
C PHE A 176 -6.40 0.65 -2.40
N TYR A 177 -5.56 1.46 -3.05
CA TYR A 177 -4.12 1.23 -3.18
C TYR A 177 -3.35 2.54 -3.22
N ASN A 178 -2.03 2.49 -3.06
CA ASN A 178 -1.18 3.67 -3.20
C ASN A 178 -0.54 3.68 -4.59
N LYS A 179 -0.87 4.69 -5.41
CA LYS A 179 -0.23 4.93 -6.71
C LYS A 179 1.16 5.50 -6.49
N PHE A 180 2.15 4.92 -7.13
CA PHE A 180 3.52 5.40 -7.08
C PHE A 180 3.74 6.57 -8.03
N LYS A 181 4.00 7.77 -7.49
CA LYS A 181 4.39 8.94 -8.27
C LYS A 181 5.92 9.09 -8.27
N ASN A 182 6.52 9.09 -7.11
CA ASN A 182 7.96 9.11 -6.88
C ASN A 182 8.27 8.63 -5.45
N VAL A 183 9.56 8.57 -5.10
CA VAL A 183 10.02 8.10 -3.78
C VAL A 183 9.46 8.91 -2.61
N MET A 184 9.23 10.20 -2.81
CA MET A 184 8.73 11.11 -1.77
C MET A 184 7.21 11.13 -1.69
N THR A 185 6.52 10.83 -2.80
CA THR A 185 5.07 11.01 -2.93
C THR A 185 4.41 9.73 -3.38
N GLN A 186 3.59 9.16 -2.53
CA GLN A 186 2.67 8.06 -2.82
C GLN A 186 1.25 8.59 -2.64
N ILE A 187 0.39 8.36 -3.62
CA ILE A 187 -0.96 8.93 -3.64
C ILE A 187 -1.96 7.82 -3.34
N PRO A 188 -2.68 7.88 -2.20
CA PRO A 188 -3.78 6.95 -1.95
C PRO A 188 -4.86 7.12 -3.02
N GLN A 189 -5.18 6.03 -3.72
CA GLN A 189 -6.21 5.95 -4.75
C GLN A 189 -7.39 5.12 -4.26
N GLU A 190 -8.57 5.49 -4.74
CA GLU A 190 -9.74 4.63 -4.75
C GLU A 190 -10.13 4.44 -6.22
N GLN A 191 -10.40 3.22 -6.60
CA GLN A 191 -10.77 2.87 -7.96
C GLN A 191 -11.89 1.85 -7.92
N GLN A 192 -13.02 2.17 -8.52
CA GLN A 192 -14.09 1.21 -8.70
C GLN A 192 -13.71 0.22 -9.80
N ILE A 193 -13.90 -1.08 -9.55
CA ILE A 193 -13.59 -2.16 -10.50
C ILE A 193 -14.86 -2.81 -11.04
N ILE A 194 -15.92 -2.88 -10.23
CA ILE A 194 -17.23 -3.42 -10.61
C ILE A 194 -18.30 -2.47 -10.07
N PRO A 195 -19.27 -2.05 -10.89
CA PRO A 195 -19.22 -2.05 -12.35
C PRO A 195 -18.12 -1.15 -12.88
N LEU A 196 -17.65 -1.44 -14.10
CA LEU A 196 -16.66 -0.61 -14.78
C LEU A 196 -17.25 0.78 -15.07
N LYS A 197 -16.56 1.84 -14.62
CA LYS A 197 -16.98 3.21 -14.96
C LYS A 197 -16.59 3.51 -16.41
N THR A 198 -17.57 3.71 -17.25
CA THR A 198 -17.42 4.12 -18.64
C THR A 198 -17.24 5.62 -18.83
N SER A 199 -17.40 6.41 -17.76
CA SER A 199 -17.41 7.90 -17.81
C SER A 199 -16.07 8.56 -18.13
N GLU A 200 -14.96 7.84 -18.18
CA GLU A 200 -13.66 8.37 -18.60
C GLU A 200 -13.40 8.21 -20.12
N ALA A 201 -14.36 7.62 -20.85
CA ALA A 201 -14.23 7.35 -22.29
C ALA A 201 -14.49 8.57 -23.18
N GLU A 202 -15.16 9.61 -22.69
CA GLU A 202 -15.55 10.75 -23.51
C GLU A 202 -14.40 11.68 -23.88
N GLU A 203 -13.27 11.67 -23.15
CA GLU A 203 -12.14 12.55 -23.43
C GLU A 203 -10.96 11.91 -24.19
N ASN A 204 -10.91 10.57 -24.32
CA ASN A 204 -9.78 9.85 -24.92
C ASN A 204 -10.19 8.78 -25.94
N SER A 205 -11.31 8.92 -26.60
CA SER A 205 -11.61 8.07 -27.75
C SER A 205 -10.61 8.37 -28.87
N SER A 206 -9.44 7.69 -28.84
CA SER A 206 -8.65 7.52 -30.04
C SER A 206 -9.54 6.78 -31.05
N GLU A 207 -9.66 7.35 -32.23
CA GLU A 207 -10.41 6.78 -33.39
C GLU A 207 -9.74 5.50 -33.93
N ASP A 208 -9.24 4.63 -33.07
CA ASP A 208 -8.77 3.32 -33.46
C ASP A 208 -10.00 2.45 -33.73
N ASN A 209 -10.44 2.42 -34.97
CA ASN A 209 -11.46 1.50 -35.44
C ASN A 209 -10.88 0.08 -35.42
N TYR A 210 -11.22 -0.67 -34.37
CA TYR A 210 -10.91 -2.10 -34.30
C TYR A 210 -12.02 -2.87 -35.00
N GLU A 211 -11.64 -3.79 -35.87
CA GLU A 211 -12.55 -4.85 -36.36
C GLU A 211 -12.51 -5.99 -35.36
N PHE A 212 -13.68 -6.40 -34.88
CA PHE A 212 -13.81 -7.46 -33.86
C PHE A 212 -14.33 -8.75 -34.50
N GLU A 213 -13.64 -9.87 -34.24
CA GLU A 213 -14.06 -11.23 -34.62
C GLU A 213 -13.96 -12.14 -33.38
N PRO A 214 -14.92 -13.02 -33.06
CA PRO A 214 -16.12 -13.31 -33.84
C PRO A 214 -17.32 -12.39 -33.55
N ASP A 215 -17.56 -12.02 -32.27
CA ASP A 215 -18.68 -11.17 -31.85
C ASP A 215 -18.26 -10.32 -30.63
N GLU A 216 -18.71 -9.08 -30.58
CA GLU A 216 -18.36 -8.11 -29.53
C GLU A 216 -18.76 -8.61 -28.13
N ASP A 217 -19.93 -9.26 -28.00
CA ASP A 217 -20.43 -9.78 -26.72
C ASP A 217 -19.60 -10.96 -26.21
N GLU A 218 -19.19 -11.86 -27.10
CA GLU A 218 -18.33 -13.00 -26.74
C GLU A 218 -16.93 -12.52 -26.32
N ILE A 219 -16.39 -11.54 -27.03
CA ILE A 219 -15.10 -10.93 -26.69
C ILE A 219 -15.17 -10.25 -25.33
N LEU A 220 -16.22 -9.47 -25.04
CA LEU A 220 -16.42 -8.81 -23.77
C LEU A 220 -16.53 -9.79 -22.60
N SER A 221 -17.33 -10.85 -22.77
CA SER A 221 -17.49 -11.86 -21.73
C SER A 221 -16.16 -12.52 -21.34
N ASN A 222 -15.23 -12.67 -22.27
CA ASN A 222 -13.90 -13.21 -22.05
C ASN A 222 -12.88 -12.18 -21.55
N LEU A 223 -13.01 -10.90 -21.94
CA LEU A 223 -12.07 -9.85 -21.57
C LEU A 223 -12.36 -9.23 -20.20
N LEU A 224 -13.62 -9.10 -19.80
CA LEU A 224 -13.99 -8.47 -18.53
C LEU A 224 -13.37 -9.16 -17.30
N PRO A 225 -13.41 -10.48 -17.14
CA PRO A 225 -12.72 -11.18 -16.05
C PRO A 225 -11.20 -10.96 -16.05
N LYS A 226 -10.59 -10.96 -17.25
CA LYS A 226 -9.16 -10.71 -17.42
C LYS A 226 -8.80 -9.27 -17.08
N ASN A 227 -9.66 -8.32 -17.43
CA ASN A 227 -9.46 -6.91 -17.09
C ASN A 227 -9.51 -6.69 -15.58
N ILE A 228 -10.47 -7.27 -14.87
CA ILE A 228 -10.54 -7.18 -13.40
C ILE A 228 -9.22 -7.68 -12.78
N SER A 229 -8.75 -8.86 -13.20
CA SER A 229 -7.48 -9.41 -12.73
C SER A 229 -6.28 -8.51 -13.08
N THR A 230 -6.29 -7.88 -14.24
CA THR A 230 -5.25 -6.95 -14.69
C THR A 230 -5.27 -5.64 -13.90
N GLN A 231 -6.43 -5.08 -13.60
CA GLN A 231 -6.56 -3.90 -12.75
C GLN A 231 -6.08 -4.17 -11.32
N ILE A 232 -6.43 -5.33 -10.76
CA ILE A 232 -5.93 -5.77 -9.44
C ILE A 232 -4.40 -5.91 -9.49
N PHE A 233 -3.86 -6.55 -10.53
CA PHE A 233 -2.42 -6.71 -10.70
C PHE A 233 -1.69 -5.37 -10.79
N LYS A 234 -2.21 -4.43 -11.59
CA LYS A 234 -1.70 -3.06 -11.67
C LYS A 234 -1.70 -2.40 -10.29
N ALA A 235 -2.82 -2.47 -9.57
CA ALA A 235 -2.93 -1.90 -8.23
C ALA A 235 -1.92 -2.52 -7.24
N MET A 236 -1.70 -3.84 -7.30
CA MET A 236 -0.72 -4.54 -6.46
C MET A 236 0.72 -4.12 -6.79
N LEU A 237 1.06 -3.95 -8.07
CA LEU A 237 2.39 -3.50 -8.50
C LEU A 237 2.66 -2.05 -8.06
N GLU A 238 1.72 -1.14 -8.30
CA GLU A 238 1.80 0.26 -7.86
C GLU A 238 1.92 0.35 -6.33
N ASN A 239 1.13 -0.44 -5.60
CA ASN A 239 1.16 -0.50 -4.15
C ASN A 239 2.51 -1.03 -3.63
N SER A 240 3.09 -2.04 -4.28
CA SER A 240 4.40 -2.59 -3.94
C SER A 240 5.53 -1.57 -4.16
N ALA A 241 5.53 -0.86 -5.30
CA ALA A 241 6.49 0.20 -5.56
C ALA A 241 6.36 1.34 -4.53
N SER A 242 5.13 1.76 -4.22
CA SER A 242 4.82 2.76 -3.22
C SER A 242 5.28 2.35 -1.81
N GLU A 243 5.10 1.08 -1.44
CA GLU A 243 5.56 0.53 -0.16
C GLU A 243 7.09 0.61 -0.02
N GLN A 244 7.84 0.20 -1.05
CA GLN A 244 9.30 0.24 -1.00
C GLN A 244 9.84 1.67 -1.05
N GLY A 245 9.23 2.57 -1.81
CA GLY A 245 9.56 3.99 -1.82
C GLY A 245 9.38 4.64 -0.45
N SER A 246 8.22 4.44 0.16
CA SER A 246 7.91 4.94 1.50
C SER A 246 8.84 4.34 2.57
N ARG A 247 9.14 3.04 2.48
CA ARG A 247 10.09 2.38 3.39
C ARG A 247 11.50 2.95 3.24
N MET A 248 11.98 3.17 2.02
CA MET A 248 13.28 3.77 1.76
C MET A 248 13.39 5.16 2.39
N SER A 249 12.38 6.03 2.20
CA SER A 249 12.33 7.37 2.79
C SER A 249 12.25 7.33 4.32
N ALA A 250 11.43 6.45 4.88
CA ALA A 250 11.31 6.29 6.33
C ALA A 250 12.62 5.81 6.98
N MET A 251 13.32 4.87 6.34
CA MET A 251 14.61 4.35 6.82
C MET A 251 15.73 5.39 6.66
N ASP A 252 15.67 6.23 5.64
CA ASP A 252 16.61 7.36 5.48
C ASP A 252 16.46 8.37 6.62
N SER A 253 15.23 8.77 6.92
CA SER A 253 14.93 9.66 8.04
C SER A 253 15.34 9.05 9.39
N ALA A 254 15.04 7.76 9.61
CA ALA A 254 15.45 7.05 10.81
C ALA A 254 16.97 6.98 10.96
N THR A 255 17.72 6.80 9.86
CA THR A 255 19.19 6.75 9.87
C THR A 255 19.78 8.11 10.22
N ARG A 256 19.23 9.20 9.68
CA ARG A 256 19.67 10.57 10.03
C ARG A 256 19.38 10.89 11.49
N ASN A 257 18.15 10.64 11.95
CA ASN A 257 17.76 10.88 13.34
C ASN A 257 18.63 10.06 14.32
N ALA A 258 18.98 8.82 13.97
CA ALA A 258 19.87 8.01 14.78
C ALA A 258 21.30 8.62 14.83
N GLY A 259 21.80 9.18 13.71
CA GLY A 259 23.06 9.88 13.68
C GLY A 259 23.06 11.09 14.64
N GLU A 260 22.09 11.97 14.52
CA GLU A 260 21.95 13.14 15.41
C GLU A 260 21.83 12.74 16.89
N MET A 261 21.15 11.63 17.17
CA MET A 261 21.04 11.10 18.54
C MET A 261 22.39 10.61 19.06
N VAL A 262 23.20 9.94 18.23
CA VAL A 262 24.57 9.53 18.60
C VAL A 262 25.44 10.73 18.94
N ASP A 263 25.36 11.80 18.14
CA ASP A 263 26.14 13.01 18.37
C ASP A 263 25.74 13.69 19.69
N LYS A 264 24.44 13.84 19.94
CA LYS A 264 23.92 14.39 21.21
C LYS A 264 24.35 13.56 22.42
N LEU A 265 24.20 12.24 22.35
CA LEU A 265 24.60 11.35 23.44
C LEU A 265 26.12 11.34 23.65
N THR A 266 26.92 11.55 22.60
CA THR A 266 28.37 11.62 22.70
C THR A 266 28.81 12.90 23.42
N ILE A 267 28.16 14.03 23.14
CA ILE A 267 28.40 15.30 23.85
C ILE A 267 28.04 15.15 25.33
N GLU A 268 26.88 14.58 25.64
CA GLU A 268 26.41 14.33 27.02
C GLU A 268 27.38 13.41 27.78
N TYR A 269 27.83 12.32 27.13
CA TYR A 269 28.82 11.40 27.69
C TYR A 269 30.14 12.09 28.00
N ASN A 270 30.67 12.91 27.09
CA ASN A 270 31.93 13.65 27.32
C ASN A 270 31.80 14.65 28.47
N ARG A 271 30.67 15.39 28.53
CA ARG A 271 30.38 16.32 29.65
C ARG A 271 30.29 15.59 30.98
N SER A 272 29.54 14.49 31.05
CA SER A 272 29.41 13.68 32.25
C SER A 272 30.73 13.06 32.70
N ARG A 273 31.56 12.60 31.72
CA ARG A 273 32.89 12.09 31.98
C ARG A 273 33.81 13.16 32.59
N GLN A 274 33.82 14.38 32.01
CA GLN A 274 34.61 15.49 32.54
C GLN A 274 34.18 15.88 33.97
N ALA A 275 32.86 15.93 34.22
CA ALA A 275 32.32 16.20 35.53
C ALA A 275 32.72 15.13 36.57
N ALA A 276 32.69 13.85 36.19
CA ALA A 276 33.13 12.75 37.04
C ALA A 276 34.63 12.85 37.38
N ILE A 277 35.47 13.07 36.37
CA ILE A 277 36.92 13.28 36.59
C ILE A 277 37.18 14.46 37.54
N THR A 278 36.50 15.60 37.31
CA THR A 278 36.64 16.78 38.16
C THR A 278 36.23 16.50 39.62
N LYS A 279 35.12 15.73 39.77
CA LYS A 279 34.66 15.33 41.10
C LYS A 279 35.67 14.46 41.84
N GLU A 280 36.22 13.43 41.14
CA GLU A 280 37.26 12.56 41.69
C GLU A 280 38.52 13.32 42.07
N LEU A 281 38.97 14.28 41.23
CA LEU A 281 40.09 15.14 41.56
C LEU A 281 39.85 15.98 42.80
N ILE A 282 38.66 16.59 42.96
CA ILE A 282 38.29 17.35 44.14
C ILE A 282 38.27 16.48 45.41
N GLU A 283 37.72 15.25 45.30
CA GLU A 283 37.70 14.28 46.41
C GLU A 283 39.13 13.89 46.86
N ILE A 284 40.06 13.67 45.89
CA ILE A 284 41.43 13.34 46.17
C ILE A 284 42.17 14.52 46.87
N ILE A 285 41.98 15.77 46.35
CA ILE A 285 42.60 16.96 46.93
C ILE A 285 42.07 17.22 48.33
N SER A 286 40.72 17.18 48.51
CA SER A 286 40.12 17.35 49.83
C SER A 286 40.54 16.27 50.85
N GLY A 287 40.71 15.02 50.38
CA GLY A 287 41.25 13.93 51.19
C GLY A 287 42.69 14.12 51.60
N ALA A 288 43.53 14.70 50.72
CA ALA A 288 44.92 15.00 51.00
C ALA A 288 45.08 16.21 51.99
N GLU A 289 44.20 17.20 51.92
CA GLU A 289 44.20 18.35 52.84
C GLU A 289 43.66 17.97 54.25
N SER A 290 42.94 16.86 54.38
CA SER A 290 42.43 16.41 55.68
C SER A 290 43.32 15.44 56.45
N LEU A 291 44.48 15.07 55.87
CA LEU A 291 45.58 14.34 56.50
C LEU A 291 46.67 15.28 56.98
#